data_dcb73d0a712840d73e4cc7b74967819b
#
_entry.id   dcb73d0a712840d73e4cc7b74967819b
#
_cell.length_a   1.000
_cell.length_b   1.000
_cell.length_c   1.000
_cell.angle_alpha   90.00
_cell.angle_beta   90.00
_cell.angle_gamma   90.00
#
_symmetry.space_group_name_H-M   'P 1'
#
loop_
_entity.id
_entity.type
_entity.pdbx_description
1 polymer ?
#
loop_
_entity_poly.entity_id
_entity_poly.type
_entity_poly.pdbx_seq_one_letter_code
_entity_poly.pdbx_strand_id
1 'polypeptide(L)'
;MCNPYAYAALQFGQQYMQYQADKAYAADVNARTDSAAARTREEAIYKDISLQKKKGVEYDISAADKFKLSLEAKEKKGKVKVQLFERGVQGNMFASLIGDIDRSEGRGFNLIDTNYENTIRSIEDHRLA
;
A
#
# COMPACT_ATOMS: atom_id res chain seq x y z
N MET A 1 77.89 -1.22 1.64
CA MET A 1 77.27 -1.28 0.31
C MET A 1 75.90 -1.90 0.41
N CYS A 2 74.92 -1.15 -0.03
CA CYS A 2 73.54 -1.71 -0.12
C CYS A 2 73.53 -2.73 -1.26
N ASN A 3 73.17 -3.96 -0.95
CA ASN A 3 72.99 -4.99 -1.94
C ASN A 3 71.76 -4.66 -2.78
N PRO A 4 71.81 -4.42 -4.11
CA PRO A 4 70.67 -4.06 -4.95
C PRO A 4 69.61 -5.15 -4.95
N TYR A 5 69.94 -6.39 -4.72
CA TYR A 5 68.99 -7.49 -4.62
C TYR A 5 68.13 -7.38 -3.34
N ALA A 6 68.72 -6.96 -2.22
CA ALA A 6 67.98 -6.75 -0.98
C ALA A 6 66.97 -5.59 -1.11
N TYR A 7 67.39 -4.53 -1.77
CA TYR A 7 66.51 -3.38 -2.04
C TYR A 7 65.35 -3.75 -2.96
N ALA A 8 65.58 -4.47 -4.03
CA ALA A 8 64.58 -4.96 -4.95
C ALA A 8 63.59 -5.90 -4.25
N ALA A 9 64.09 -6.82 -3.41
CA ALA A 9 63.25 -7.73 -2.64
C ALA A 9 62.35 -6.99 -1.64
N LEU A 10 62.86 -5.92 -1.02
CA LEU A 10 62.11 -5.09 -0.10
C LEU A 10 60.98 -4.31 -0.79
N GLN A 11 61.29 -3.72 -1.95
CA GLN A 11 60.27 -3.06 -2.79
C GLN A 11 59.18 -4.05 -3.25
N PHE A 12 59.58 -5.24 -3.66
CA PHE A 12 58.66 -6.27 -4.11
C PHE A 12 57.73 -6.72 -3.00
N GLY A 13 58.27 -6.89 -1.80
CA GLY A 13 57.48 -7.22 -0.60
C GLY A 13 56.50 -6.13 -0.23
N GLN A 14 56.88 -4.84 -0.33
CA GLN A 14 55.96 -3.72 -0.07
C GLN A 14 54.84 -3.65 -1.10
N GLN A 15 55.15 -3.84 -2.38
CA GLN A 15 54.12 -3.87 -3.43
C GLN A 15 53.16 -5.04 -3.23
N TYR A 16 53.64 -6.19 -2.85
CA TYR A 16 52.80 -7.36 -2.56
C TYR A 16 51.87 -7.12 -1.38
N MET A 17 52.40 -6.55 -0.29
CA MET A 17 51.59 -6.19 0.88
C MET A 17 50.51 -5.15 0.53
N GLN A 18 50.85 -4.16 -0.26
CA GLN A 18 49.91 -3.16 -0.72
C GLN A 18 48.81 -3.77 -1.61
N TYR A 19 49.18 -4.66 -2.50
CA TYR A 19 48.23 -5.40 -3.34
C TYR A 19 47.24 -6.21 -2.48
N GLN A 20 47.73 -6.91 -1.45
CA GLN A 20 46.88 -7.66 -0.53
C GLN A 20 45.96 -6.75 0.26
N ALA A 21 46.45 -5.62 0.73
CA ALA A 21 45.64 -4.64 1.43
C ALA A 21 44.53 -4.03 0.54
N ASP A 22 44.86 -3.69 -0.70
CA ASP A 22 43.91 -3.17 -1.68
C ASP A 22 42.82 -4.19 -2.04
N LYS A 23 43.22 -5.46 -2.17
CA LYS A 23 42.29 -6.56 -2.42
C LYS A 23 41.31 -6.77 -1.25
N ALA A 24 41.84 -6.73 -0.02
CA ALA A 24 41.00 -6.85 1.18
C ALA A 24 40.06 -5.68 1.33
N TYR A 25 40.50 -4.45 1.04
CA TYR A 25 39.70 -3.26 1.04
C TYR A 25 38.58 -3.33 0.00
N ALA A 26 38.87 -3.74 -1.23
CA ALA A 26 37.89 -3.90 -2.28
C ALA A 26 36.82 -4.93 -1.91
N ALA A 27 37.20 -6.05 -1.31
CA ALA A 27 36.29 -7.09 -0.83
C ALA A 27 35.36 -6.55 0.28
N ASP A 28 35.90 -5.75 1.22
CA ASP A 28 35.14 -5.13 2.30
C ASP A 28 34.12 -4.12 1.76
N VAL A 29 34.52 -3.26 0.82
CA VAL A 29 33.64 -2.29 0.16
C VAL A 29 32.50 -3.00 -0.59
N ASN A 30 32.82 -4.05 -1.33
CA ASN A 30 31.80 -4.84 -2.04
C ASN A 30 30.82 -5.50 -1.07
N ALA A 31 31.30 -6.07 0.02
CA ALA A 31 30.45 -6.68 1.04
C ALA A 31 29.51 -5.66 1.69
N ARG A 32 29.99 -4.45 1.97
CA ARG A 32 29.17 -3.35 2.51
C ARG A 32 28.13 -2.89 1.50
N THR A 33 28.49 -2.77 0.23
CA THR A 33 27.58 -2.38 -0.85
C THR A 33 26.49 -3.42 -1.03
N ASP A 34 26.81 -4.70 -1.02
CA ASP A 34 25.84 -5.79 -1.12
C ASP A 34 24.91 -5.83 0.08
N SER A 35 25.42 -5.61 1.28
CA SER A 35 24.62 -5.53 2.51
C SER A 35 23.67 -4.33 2.48
N ALA A 36 24.11 -3.17 2.02
CA ALA A 36 23.27 -1.98 1.85
C ALA A 36 22.16 -2.22 0.81
N ALA A 37 22.49 -2.85 -0.32
CA ALA A 37 21.51 -3.20 -1.34
C ALA A 37 20.47 -4.18 -0.82
N ALA A 38 20.88 -5.18 -0.03
CA ALA A 38 19.97 -6.14 0.60
C ALA A 38 19.00 -5.45 1.58
N ARG A 39 19.50 -4.54 2.42
CA ARG A 39 18.68 -3.74 3.34
C ARG A 39 17.66 -2.88 2.59
N THR A 40 18.08 -2.22 1.52
CA THR A 40 17.20 -1.40 0.69
C THR A 40 16.07 -2.24 0.08
N ARG A 41 16.38 -3.45 -0.38
CA ARG A 41 15.37 -4.39 -0.89
C ARG A 41 14.39 -4.83 0.19
N GLU A 42 14.88 -5.16 1.38
CA GLU A 42 14.04 -5.52 2.53
C GLU A 42 13.09 -4.38 2.91
N GLU A 43 13.61 -3.16 3.01
CA GLU A 43 12.80 -1.97 3.31
C GLU A 43 11.73 -1.75 2.25
N ALA A 44 12.06 -1.92 0.96
CA ALA A 44 11.11 -1.81 -0.13
C ALA A 44 10.01 -2.88 -0.02
N ILE A 45 10.36 -4.11 0.31
CA ILE A 45 9.40 -5.21 0.51
C ILE A 45 8.49 -4.92 1.71
N TYR A 46 9.02 -4.48 2.84
CA TYR A 46 8.24 -4.11 4.01
C TYR A 46 7.28 -2.95 3.71
N LYS A 47 7.75 -1.94 3.00
CA LYS A 47 6.92 -0.81 2.57
C LYS A 47 5.78 -1.27 1.68
N ASP A 48 6.06 -2.14 0.71
CA ASP A 48 5.05 -2.70 -0.20
C ASP A 48 4.01 -3.52 0.55
N ILE A 49 4.43 -4.40 1.46
CA ILE A 49 3.53 -5.19 2.31
C ILE A 49 2.65 -4.28 3.17
N SER A 50 3.22 -3.24 3.77
CA SER A 50 2.48 -2.26 4.56
C SER A 50 1.41 -1.54 3.74
N LEU A 51 1.74 -1.12 2.52
CA LEU A 51 0.80 -0.49 1.59
C LEU A 51 -0.29 -1.45 1.15
N GLN A 52 0.03 -2.71 0.90
CA GLN A 52 -0.94 -3.75 0.56
C GLN A 52 -1.91 -4.00 1.71
N LYS A 53 -1.42 -4.02 2.95
CA LYS A 53 -2.27 -4.14 4.14
C LYS A 53 -3.20 -2.94 4.28
N LYS A 54 -2.71 -1.72 4.06
CA LYS A 54 -3.55 -0.50 4.05
C LYS A 54 -4.65 -0.59 3.01
N LYS A 55 -4.35 -1.03 1.79
CA LYS A 55 -5.35 -1.24 0.74
C LYS A 55 -6.41 -2.25 1.16
N GLY A 56 -6.01 -3.36 1.79
CA GLY A 56 -6.91 -4.37 2.31
C GLY A 56 -7.84 -3.82 3.40
N VAL A 57 -7.30 -3.04 4.32
CA VAL A 57 -8.10 -2.38 5.38
C VAL A 57 -9.11 -1.40 4.77
N GLU A 58 -8.69 -0.58 3.81
CA GLU A 58 -9.58 0.36 3.13
C GLU A 58 -10.69 -0.36 2.35
N TYR A 59 -10.37 -1.48 1.72
CA TYR A 59 -11.37 -2.32 1.08
C TYR A 59 -12.40 -2.84 2.07
N ASP A 60 -11.96 -3.33 3.22
CA ASP A 60 -12.84 -3.84 4.27
C ASP A 60 -13.72 -2.73 4.85
N ILE A 61 -13.18 -1.53 5.06
CA ILE A 61 -13.95 -0.36 5.49
C ILE A 61 -15.00 -0.01 4.46
N SER A 62 -14.64 0.05 3.19
CA SER A 62 -15.56 0.32 2.07
C SER A 62 -16.69 -0.72 2.02
N ALA A 63 -16.38 -2.00 2.16
CA ALA A 63 -17.37 -3.08 2.18
C ALA A 63 -18.30 -2.98 3.39
N ALA A 64 -17.77 -2.64 4.57
CA ALA A 64 -18.55 -2.44 5.79
C ALA A 64 -19.48 -1.24 5.67
N ASP A 65 -19.01 -0.13 5.08
CA ASP A 65 -19.82 1.07 4.85
C ASP A 65 -20.95 0.78 3.87
N LYS A 66 -20.70 0.05 2.79
CA LYS A 66 -21.73 -0.37 1.83
C LYS A 66 -22.77 -1.26 2.50
N PHE A 67 -22.33 -2.20 3.34
CA PHE A 67 -23.24 -3.08 4.06
C PHE A 67 -24.13 -2.30 5.02
N LYS A 68 -23.56 -1.36 5.77
CA LYS A 68 -24.29 -0.48 6.67
C LYS A 68 -25.32 0.35 5.91
N LEU A 69 -24.92 0.93 4.79
CA LEU A 69 -25.81 1.72 3.93
C LEU A 69 -26.97 0.86 3.38
N SER A 70 -26.67 -0.37 2.99
CA SER A 70 -27.68 -1.34 2.53
C SER A 70 -28.69 -1.68 3.63
N LEU A 71 -28.22 -1.87 4.87
CA LEU A 71 -29.11 -2.11 6.03
C LEU A 71 -29.98 -0.90 6.34
N GLU A 72 -29.42 0.30 6.31
CA GLU A 72 -30.16 1.55 6.51
C GLU A 72 -31.24 1.74 5.44
N ALA A 73 -30.91 1.47 4.18
CA ALA A 73 -31.87 1.55 3.08
C ALA A 73 -33.00 0.53 3.25
N LYS A 74 -32.69 -0.70 3.65
CA LYS A 74 -33.67 -1.75 3.95
C LYS A 74 -34.60 -1.35 5.08
N GLU A 75 -34.06 -0.77 6.15
CA GLU A 75 -34.83 -0.29 7.29
C GLU A 75 -35.76 0.84 6.90
N LYS A 76 -35.27 1.81 6.13
CA LYS A 76 -36.09 2.93 5.59
C LYS A 76 -37.21 2.42 4.70
N LYS A 77 -36.92 1.48 3.80
CA LYS A 77 -37.95 0.85 2.95
C LYS A 77 -39.01 0.13 3.78
N GLY A 78 -38.60 -0.57 4.83
CA GLY A 78 -39.51 -1.24 5.76
C GLY A 78 -40.43 -0.26 6.48
N LYS A 79 -39.86 0.82 7.00
CA LYS A 79 -40.67 1.90 7.66
C LYS A 79 -41.65 2.54 6.70
N VAL A 80 -41.22 2.88 5.50
CA VAL A 80 -42.11 3.46 4.47
C VAL A 80 -43.24 2.48 4.13
N LYS A 81 -42.92 1.20 3.97
CA LYS A 81 -43.91 0.16 3.69
C LYS A 81 -44.98 0.10 4.77
N VAL A 82 -44.60 0.06 6.03
CA VAL A 82 -45.51 0.00 7.16
C VAL A 82 -46.37 1.28 7.25
N GLN A 83 -45.73 2.45 7.16
CA GLN A 83 -46.44 3.74 7.24
C GLN A 83 -47.44 3.91 6.12
N LEU A 84 -47.09 3.58 4.89
CA LEU A 84 -48.01 3.71 3.75
C LEU A 84 -49.12 2.69 3.79
N PHE A 85 -48.82 1.47 4.27
CA PHE A 85 -49.83 0.43 4.47
C PHE A 85 -50.86 0.85 5.51
N GLU A 86 -50.42 1.40 6.63
CA GLU A 86 -51.30 1.94 7.69
C GLU A 86 -52.19 3.09 7.21
N ARG A 87 -51.66 3.92 6.31
CA ARG A 87 -52.38 5.05 5.71
C ARG A 87 -53.26 4.66 4.52
N GLY A 88 -53.19 3.40 4.08
CA GLY A 88 -53.93 2.93 2.92
C GLY A 88 -53.42 3.46 1.60
N VAL A 89 -52.22 4.03 1.57
CA VAL A 89 -51.59 4.55 0.34
C VAL A 89 -50.90 3.40 -0.41
N GLN A 90 -51.32 3.20 -1.65
CA GLN A 90 -50.73 2.17 -2.54
C GLN A 90 -50.49 2.76 -3.92
N GLY A 91 -49.64 2.09 -4.70
CA GLY A 91 -49.43 2.44 -6.10
C GLY A 91 -48.24 3.38 -6.34
N ASN A 92 -48.43 4.40 -7.18
CA ASN A 92 -47.35 5.25 -7.70
C ASN A 92 -46.57 6.00 -6.61
N MET A 93 -47.25 6.44 -5.57
CA MET A 93 -46.60 7.15 -4.47
C MET A 93 -45.64 6.23 -3.68
N PHE A 94 -46.06 5.00 -3.43
CA PHE A 94 -45.22 3.98 -2.81
C PHE A 94 -44.00 3.69 -3.67
N ALA A 95 -44.19 3.42 -4.97
CA ALA A 95 -43.10 3.17 -5.91
C ALA A 95 -42.15 4.35 -6.01
N SER A 96 -42.64 5.58 -5.99
CA SER A 96 -41.83 6.80 -6.01
C SER A 96 -40.94 6.90 -4.77
N LEU A 97 -41.48 6.67 -3.57
CA LEU A 97 -40.73 6.75 -2.32
C LEU A 97 -39.67 5.66 -2.23
N ILE A 98 -39.97 4.42 -2.62
CA ILE A 98 -39.01 3.32 -2.69
C ILE A 98 -37.92 3.62 -3.73
N GLY A 99 -38.28 4.15 -4.88
CA GLY A 99 -37.35 4.57 -5.91
C GLY A 99 -36.40 5.68 -5.43
N ASP A 100 -36.86 6.62 -4.62
CA ASP A 100 -36.03 7.66 -4.03
C ASP A 100 -35.03 7.10 -3.04
N ILE A 101 -35.43 6.12 -2.22
CA ILE A 101 -34.52 5.41 -1.30
C ILE A 101 -33.46 4.66 -2.10
N ASP A 102 -33.84 3.94 -3.15
CA ASP A 102 -32.89 3.21 -4.02
C ASP A 102 -31.90 4.15 -4.69
N ARG A 103 -32.34 5.31 -5.16
CA ARG A 103 -31.46 6.32 -5.75
C ARG A 103 -30.49 6.89 -4.72
N SER A 104 -30.97 7.16 -3.51
CA SER A 104 -30.12 7.64 -2.41
C SER A 104 -29.07 6.59 -2.02
N GLU A 105 -29.45 5.33 -1.96
CA GLU A 105 -28.52 4.20 -1.72
C GLU A 105 -27.48 4.12 -2.84
N GLY A 106 -27.89 4.20 -4.11
CA GLY A 106 -26.99 4.19 -5.26
C GLY A 106 -25.98 5.33 -5.23
N ARG A 107 -26.40 6.54 -4.86
CA ARG A 107 -25.50 7.70 -4.68
C ARG A 107 -24.52 7.45 -3.53
N GLY A 108 -24.99 6.87 -2.42
CA GLY A 108 -24.15 6.51 -1.30
C GLY A 108 -23.09 5.49 -1.67
N PHE A 109 -23.45 4.47 -2.42
CA PHE A 109 -22.49 3.48 -2.95
C PHE A 109 -21.45 4.13 -3.87
N ASN A 110 -21.88 5.00 -4.78
CA ASN A 110 -20.97 5.72 -5.67
C ASN A 110 -20.00 6.60 -4.88
N LEU A 111 -20.47 7.26 -3.84
CA LEU A 111 -19.62 8.07 -2.97
C LEU A 111 -18.60 7.22 -2.24
N ILE A 112 -19.01 6.08 -1.70
CA ILE A 112 -18.12 5.12 -1.03
C ILE A 112 -17.06 4.61 -2.02
N ASP A 113 -17.45 4.23 -3.23
CA ASP A 113 -16.53 3.78 -4.27
C ASP A 113 -15.55 4.87 -4.69
N THR A 114 -16.00 6.09 -4.86
CA THR A 114 -15.14 7.24 -5.20
C THR A 114 -14.14 7.52 -4.09
N ASN A 115 -14.57 7.51 -2.84
CA ASN A 115 -13.68 7.70 -1.70
C ASN A 115 -12.65 6.56 -1.59
N TYR A 116 -13.08 5.33 -1.81
CA TYR A 116 -12.18 4.17 -1.84
C TYR A 116 -11.12 4.31 -2.94
N GLU A 117 -11.52 4.63 -4.17
CA GLU A 117 -10.60 4.83 -5.28
C GLU A 117 -9.60 5.96 -4.99
N ASN A 118 -10.06 7.08 -4.44
CA ASN A 118 -9.20 8.20 -4.08
C ASN A 118 -8.19 7.79 -2.98
N THR A 119 -8.62 7.02 -2.01
CA THR A 119 -7.74 6.51 -0.94
C THR A 119 -6.70 5.56 -1.50
N ILE A 120 -7.08 4.65 -2.39
CA ILE A 120 -6.15 3.73 -3.05
C ILE A 120 -5.14 4.49 -3.91
N ARG A 121 -5.55 5.50 -4.65
CA ARG A 121 -4.64 6.36 -5.43
C ARG A 121 -3.64 7.08 -4.52
N SER A 122 -4.10 7.60 -3.39
CA SER A 122 -3.24 8.25 -2.40
C SER A 122 -2.19 7.27 -1.85
N ILE A 123 -2.57 6.03 -1.57
CA ILE A 123 -1.65 4.98 -1.11
C ILE A 123 -0.62 4.65 -2.21
N GLU A 124 -1.05 4.55 -3.45
CA GLU A 124 -0.16 4.28 -4.60
C GLU A 124 0.80 5.43 -4.85
N ASP A 125 0.36 6.68 -4.73
CA ASP A 125 1.21 7.86 -4.86
C ASP A 125 2.30 7.87 -3.79
N HIS A 126 2.01 7.43 -2.57
CA HIS A 126 3.01 7.26 -1.51
C HIS A 126 4.01 6.14 -1.81
N ARG A 127 3.61 5.14 -2.56
CA ARG A 127 4.48 4.05 -3.01
C ARG A 127 5.54 4.54 -4.00
N LEU A 128 5.16 5.46 -4.89
CA LEU A 128 6.04 6.01 -5.93
C LEU A 128 7.00 7.08 -5.40
N ALA A 129 6.72 7.63 -4.25
CA ALA A 129 7.60 8.56 -3.56
C ALA A 129 8.60 7.82 -2.68
#